data_4a3924450cbce4ce72004561f6ac9595
#
_entry.id   4a3924450cbce4ce72004561f6ac9595
#
_cell.length_a   1.000
_cell.length_b   1.000
_cell.length_c   1.000
_cell.angle_alpha   90.00
_cell.angle_beta   90.00
_cell.angle_gamma   90.00
#
_symmetry.space_group_name_H-M   'P 1'
#
loop_
_entity.id
_entity.type
_entity.pdbx_description
1 polymer ?
#
loop_
_entity_poly.entity_id
_entity_poly.type
_entity_poly.pdbx_seq_one_letter_code
_entity_poly.pdbx_strand_id
1 'polypeptide(L)'
;MLKKILSPETCAACRLCCGFDCTDTWEFPVLPQETVEAMHCMGVSPKLVPVGEEQTFAAPPLRGEELFFCPMLCETGCTMGVDKPFDCRIWPFRMMRDLEGALRITVASYCPGMQKYTDAQLRNFLADGLAAQILAYAEAHPAHVKAWAPEYRVIW
;
A
#
# COMPACT_ATOMS: atom_id res chain seq x y z
N MET A 1 -5.16 4.82 11.05
CA MET A 1 -4.39 5.92 10.45
C MET A 1 -5.29 6.80 9.57
N LEU A 2 -5.96 6.31 8.53
CA LEU A 2 -6.65 7.14 7.51
C LEU A 2 -8.14 7.41 7.76
N LYS A 3 -8.73 6.95 8.87
CA LYS A 3 -10.19 7.02 9.12
C LYS A 3 -10.82 8.42 9.00
N LYS A 4 -10.02 9.49 9.18
CA LYS A 4 -10.48 10.88 9.03
C LYS A 4 -10.73 11.29 7.56
N ILE A 5 -10.07 10.63 6.59
CA ILE A 5 -10.12 10.98 5.16
C ILE A 5 -10.64 9.86 4.27
N LEU A 6 -10.59 8.62 4.72
CA LEU A 6 -10.98 7.43 3.95
C LEU A 6 -11.69 6.43 4.87
N SER A 7 -12.95 6.13 4.58
CA SER A 7 -13.70 5.16 5.38
C SER A 7 -13.43 3.72 4.94
N PRO A 8 -13.48 2.76 5.87
CA PRO A 8 -13.34 1.34 5.54
C PRO A 8 -14.37 0.86 4.51
N GLU A 9 -15.59 1.38 4.58
CA GLU A 9 -16.69 1.03 3.67
C GLU A 9 -16.39 1.48 2.24
N THR A 10 -15.82 2.69 2.08
CA THR A 10 -15.37 3.20 0.77
C THR A 10 -14.29 2.29 0.18
N CYS A 11 -13.33 1.86 1.00
CA CYS A 11 -12.27 0.94 0.56
C CYS A 11 -12.83 -0.44 0.20
N ALA A 12 -13.74 -0.99 1.02
CA ALA A 12 -14.35 -2.29 0.78
C ALA A 12 -15.16 -2.33 -0.52
N ALA A 13 -15.84 -1.24 -0.86
CA ALA A 13 -16.57 -1.10 -2.11
C ALA A 13 -15.64 -0.92 -3.33
N CYS A 14 -14.55 -0.17 -3.17
CA CYS A 14 -13.62 0.16 -4.26
C CYS A 14 -12.69 -1.00 -4.63
N ARG A 15 -12.05 -1.65 -3.65
CA ARG A 15 -11.10 -2.79 -3.77
C ARG A 15 -9.87 -2.54 -4.65
N LEU A 16 -9.69 -1.36 -5.20
CA LEU A 16 -8.64 -1.03 -6.18
C LEU A 16 -7.24 -1.37 -5.66
N CYS A 17 -6.94 -1.03 -4.41
CA CYS A 17 -5.64 -1.28 -3.79
C CYS A 17 -5.40 -2.75 -3.37
N CYS A 18 -6.34 -3.63 -3.61
CA CYS A 18 -6.23 -5.07 -3.34
C CYS A 18 -6.29 -5.91 -4.63
N GLY A 19 -6.34 -5.26 -5.79
CA GLY A 19 -6.20 -5.87 -7.11
C GLY A 19 -4.89 -5.43 -7.75
N PHE A 20 -4.11 -6.37 -8.21
CA PHE A 20 -2.74 -6.13 -8.71
C PHE A 20 -2.61 -6.65 -10.13
N ASP A 21 -1.92 -5.90 -10.97
CA ASP A 21 -1.43 -6.38 -12.25
C ASP A 21 -0.26 -7.35 -12.01
N CYS A 22 -0.35 -8.55 -12.58
CA CYS A 22 0.70 -9.56 -12.44
C CYS A 22 1.89 -9.33 -13.37
N THR A 23 1.75 -8.47 -14.35
CA THR A 23 2.85 -8.07 -15.22
C THR A 23 3.68 -6.94 -14.60
N ASP A 24 3.10 -6.19 -13.65
CA ASP A 24 3.77 -5.17 -12.87
C ASP A 24 3.61 -5.42 -11.36
N THR A 25 4.57 -6.13 -10.79
CA THR A 25 4.59 -6.46 -9.36
C THR A 25 4.99 -5.30 -8.46
N TRP A 26 5.25 -4.12 -9.04
CA TRP A 26 5.68 -2.93 -8.33
C TRP A 26 4.67 -2.49 -7.24
N GLU A 27 3.39 -2.65 -7.51
CA GLU A 27 2.30 -2.29 -6.58
C GLU A 27 2.12 -3.28 -5.42
N PHE A 28 2.71 -4.46 -5.51
CA PHE A 28 2.55 -5.46 -4.45
C PHE A 28 3.09 -4.91 -3.12
N PRO A 29 2.36 -5.12 -2.01
CA PRO A 29 2.84 -4.69 -0.69
C PRO A 29 4.04 -5.52 -0.26
N VAL A 30 4.97 -4.89 0.43
CA VAL A 30 6.00 -5.61 1.18
C VAL A 30 5.37 -6.13 2.46
N LEU A 31 5.65 -7.39 2.78
CA LEU A 31 5.05 -8.14 3.87
C LEU A 31 6.14 -8.45 4.92
N PRO A 32 6.18 -7.71 6.04
CA PRO A 32 7.01 -8.06 7.17
C PRO A 32 6.65 -9.45 7.72
N GLN A 33 7.58 -10.10 8.39
CA GLN A 33 7.44 -11.45 8.91
C GLN A 33 6.19 -11.62 9.79
N GLU A 34 5.92 -10.67 10.67
CA GLU A 34 4.73 -10.68 11.53
C GLU A 34 3.42 -10.64 10.74
N THR A 35 3.39 -9.96 9.59
CA THR A 35 2.23 -9.96 8.69
C THR A 35 2.01 -11.33 8.06
N VAL A 36 3.10 -11.99 7.63
CA VAL A 36 3.03 -13.34 7.06
C VAL A 36 2.55 -14.35 8.11
N GLU A 37 3.03 -14.25 9.34
CA GLU A 37 2.60 -15.09 10.45
C GLU A 37 1.11 -14.88 10.78
N ALA A 38 0.64 -13.64 10.78
CA ALA A 38 -0.78 -13.34 10.97
C ALA A 38 -1.64 -13.95 9.85
N MET A 39 -1.19 -13.89 8.58
CA MET A 39 -1.89 -14.55 7.46
C MET A 39 -1.98 -16.07 7.68
N HIS A 40 -0.89 -16.72 8.10
CA HIS A 40 -0.88 -18.16 8.40
C HIS A 40 -1.82 -18.51 9.54
N CYS A 41 -1.87 -17.70 10.61
CA CYS A 41 -2.82 -17.89 11.71
C CYS A 41 -4.29 -17.79 11.26
N MET A 42 -4.56 -17.01 10.21
CA MET A 42 -5.88 -16.92 9.58
C MET A 42 -6.15 -18.03 8.55
N GLY A 43 -5.24 -19.02 8.41
CA GLY A 43 -5.37 -20.14 7.48
C GLY A 43 -5.03 -19.78 6.02
N VAL A 44 -4.40 -18.63 5.78
CA VAL A 44 -4.03 -18.17 4.44
C VAL A 44 -2.52 -18.30 4.26
N SER A 45 -2.11 -19.11 3.28
CA SER A 45 -0.69 -19.37 2.97
C SER A 45 -0.39 -19.03 1.51
N PRO A 46 -0.22 -17.73 1.17
CA PRO A 46 0.06 -17.33 -0.19
C PRO A 46 1.46 -17.75 -0.61
N LYS A 47 1.69 -17.87 -1.91
CA LYS A 47 3.05 -17.98 -2.44
C LYS A 47 3.75 -16.63 -2.31
N LEU A 48 4.96 -16.63 -1.76
CA LEU A 48 5.76 -15.44 -1.51
C LEU A 48 7.11 -15.52 -2.23
N VAL A 49 7.68 -14.36 -2.51
CA VAL A 49 9.05 -14.18 -3.03
C VAL A 49 9.78 -13.15 -2.18
N PRO A 50 11.11 -13.23 -2.05
CA PRO A 50 11.88 -12.28 -1.26
C PRO A 50 11.93 -10.90 -1.92
N VAL A 51 11.94 -9.85 -1.08
CA VAL A 51 12.22 -8.46 -1.43
C VAL A 51 13.04 -7.83 -0.30
N GLY A 52 14.35 -7.66 -0.52
CA GLY A 52 15.29 -7.33 0.55
C GLY A 52 15.29 -8.43 1.62
N GLU A 53 15.12 -8.04 2.88
CA GLU A 53 15.03 -8.96 4.03
C GLU A 53 13.59 -9.42 4.31
N GLU A 54 12.62 -8.91 3.57
CA GLU A 54 11.18 -9.19 3.73
C GLU A 54 10.64 -9.98 2.53
N GLN A 55 9.33 -10.04 2.37
CA GLN A 55 8.67 -10.82 1.34
C GLN A 55 7.57 -10.01 0.64
N THR A 56 7.17 -10.45 -0.53
CA THR A 56 5.98 -9.96 -1.22
C THR A 56 5.25 -11.13 -1.89
N PHE A 57 4.06 -10.91 -2.42
CA PHE A 57 3.35 -11.95 -3.14
C PHE A 57 4.11 -12.39 -4.39
N ALA A 58 4.16 -13.69 -4.66
CA ALA A 58 4.55 -14.20 -5.97
C ALA A 58 3.43 -13.91 -6.96
N ALA A 59 3.74 -13.23 -8.06
CA ALA A 59 2.76 -13.01 -9.12
C ALA A 59 2.31 -14.37 -9.70
N PRO A 60 1.00 -14.68 -9.71
CA PRO A 60 0.52 -15.87 -10.37
C PRO A 60 0.63 -15.71 -11.90
N PRO A 61 0.75 -16.82 -12.66
CA PRO A 61 0.78 -16.78 -14.12
C PRO A 61 -0.64 -16.54 -14.66
N LEU A 62 -1.14 -15.31 -14.53
CA LEU A 62 -2.42 -14.91 -15.10
C LEU A 62 -2.29 -14.63 -16.60
N ARG A 63 -3.40 -14.71 -17.33
CA ARG A 63 -3.45 -14.47 -18.75
C ARG A 63 -4.27 -13.20 -19.05
N GLY A 64 -3.77 -12.38 -19.96
CA GLY A 64 -4.47 -11.16 -20.39
C GLY A 64 -4.50 -10.08 -19.31
N GLU A 65 -5.65 -9.41 -19.20
CA GLU A 65 -5.90 -8.31 -18.24
C GLU A 65 -6.44 -8.80 -16.88
N GLU A 66 -6.23 -10.08 -16.54
CA GLU A 66 -6.67 -10.62 -15.25
C GLU A 66 -5.87 -9.99 -14.11
N LEU A 67 -6.59 -9.59 -13.05
CA LEU A 67 -5.97 -9.08 -11.83
C LEU A 67 -5.78 -10.19 -10.80
N PHE A 68 -4.64 -10.16 -10.11
CA PHE A 68 -4.44 -10.91 -8.87
C PHE A 68 -5.07 -10.13 -7.71
N PHE A 69 -6.05 -10.72 -7.05
CA PHE A 69 -6.61 -10.12 -5.83
C PHE A 69 -5.90 -10.63 -4.59
N CYS A 70 -5.64 -9.70 -3.67
CA CYS A 70 -5.05 -10.02 -2.37
C CYS A 70 -5.85 -11.15 -1.68
N PRO A 71 -5.18 -12.24 -1.23
CA PRO A 71 -5.87 -13.36 -0.59
C PRO A 71 -6.55 -13.00 0.73
N MET A 72 -6.23 -11.83 1.30
CA MET A 72 -6.87 -11.30 2.51
C MET A 72 -8.09 -10.41 2.21
N LEU A 73 -8.48 -10.25 0.94
CA LEU A 73 -9.65 -9.49 0.53
C LEU A 73 -10.91 -10.36 0.62
N CYS A 74 -11.93 -9.86 1.32
CA CYS A 74 -13.28 -10.44 1.34
C CYS A 74 -14.34 -9.42 0.91
N GLU A 75 -15.60 -9.78 0.95
CA GLU A 75 -16.71 -8.90 0.55
C GLU A 75 -16.77 -7.60 1.36
N THR A 76 -16.40 -7.64 2.63
CA THR A 76 -16.40 -6.50 3.53
C THR A 76 -15.06 -5.75 3.60
N GLY A 77 -14.10 -6.11 2.75
CA GLY A 77 -12.77 -5.52 2.68
C GLY A 77 -11.66 -6.44 3.17
N CYS A 78 -10.59 -5.89 3.71
CA CYS A 78 -9.45 -6.67 4.16
C CYS A 78 -9.69 -7.32 5.53
N THR A 79 -9.47 -8.62 5.64
CA THR A 79 -9.64 -9.40 6.88
C THR A 79 -8.56 -9.17 7.93
N MET A 80 -7.40 -8.61 7.55
CA MET A 80 -6.25 -8.46 8.46
C MET A 80 -6.44 -7.41 9.56
N GLY A 81 -7.41 -6.50 9.44
CA GLY A 81 -7.67 -5.52 10.48
C GLY A 81 -6.43 -4.69 10.88
N VAL A 82 -5.97 -4.86 12.11
CA VAL A 82 -4.79 -4.16 12.66
C VAL A 82 -3.46 -4.74 12.17
N ASP A 83 -3.45 -5.99 11.72
CA ASP A 83 -2.25 -6.72 11.27
C ASP A 83 -1.90 -6.44 9.80
N LYS A 84 -2.61 -5.49 9.16
CA LYS A 84 -2.26 -5.02 7.83
C LYS A 84 -0.81 -4.53 7.78
N PRO A 85 -0.03 -4.89 6.74
CA PRO A 85 1.29 -4.32 6.54
C PRO A 85 1.23 -2.80 6.44
N PHE A 86 2.30 -2.12 6.79
CA PHE A 86 2.33 -0.66 6.84
C PHE A 86 1.93 -0.03 5.51
N ASP A 87 2.40 -0.57 4.39
CA ASP A 87 2.03 -0.15 3.04
C ASP A 87 0.51 -0.09 2.83
N CYS A 88 -0.20 -1.13 3.29
CA CYS A 88 -1.66 -1.18 3.18
C CYS A 88 -2.37 -0.25 4.17
N ARG A 89 -1.75 0.04 5.34
CA ARG A 89 -2.31 0.95 6.33
C ARG A 89 -2.24 2.41 5.94
N ILE A 90 -1.24 2.79 5.15
CA ILE A 90 -1.06 4.16 4.64
C ILE A 90 -1.64 4.36 3.25
N TRP A 91 -2.01 3.28 2.51
CA TRP A 91 -2.63 3.45 1.20
C TRP A 91 -3.82 4.42 1.25
N PRO A 92 -3.94 5.41 0.35
CA PRO A 92 -3.25 5.57 -0.94
C PRO A 92 -1.95 6.39 -0.90
N PHE A 93 -1.40 6.68 0.27
CA PHE A 93 -0.06 7.24 0.34
C PHE A 93 0.99 6.17 0.08
N ARG A 94 2.11 6.57 -0.52
CA ARG A 94 3.28 5.73 -0.76
C ARG A 94 4.56 6.46 -0.37
N MET A 95 5.53 5.68 0.09
CA MET A 95 6.91 6.13 0.29
C MET A 95 7.66 5.92 -1.02
N MET A 96 8.18 6.98 -1.60
CA MET A 96 8.87 6.93 -2.89
C MET A 96 10.15 7.72 -2.87
N ARG A 97 11.12 7.31 -3.70
CA ARG A 97 12.27 8.16 -4.05
C ARG A 97 11.97 8.86 -5.37
N ASP A 98 12.11 10.18 -5.37
CA ASP A 98 12.04 10.96 -6.59
C ASP A 98 13.27 10.71 -7.50
N LEU A 99 13.28 11.36 -8.66
CA LEU A 99 14.38 11.22 -9.65
C LEU A 99 15.74 11.72 -9.12
N GLU A 100 15.73 12.55 -8.09
CA GLU A 100 16.92 13.08 -7.41
C GLU A 100 17.34 12.19 -6.22
N GLY A 101 16.58 11.13 -5.93
CA GLY A 101 16.82 10.19 -4.84
C GLY A 101 16.26 10.63 -3.48
N ALA A 102 15.58 11.78 -3.42
CA ALA A 102 14.99 12.28 -2.19
C ALA A 102 13.74 11.46 -1.82
N LEU A 103 13.59 11.16 -0.52
CA LEU A 103 12.42 10.47 0.02
C LEU A 103 11.21 11.40 0.01
N ARG A 104 10.11 10.94 -0.56
CA ARG A 104 8.85 11.67 -0.69
C ARG A 104 7.69 10.84 -0.19
N ILE A 105 6.65 11.52 0.32
CA ILE A 105 5.34 10.90 0.50
C ILE A 105 4.47 11.34 -0.66
N THR A 106 4.00 10.37 -1.41
CA THR A 106 3.15 10.58 -2.58
C THR A 106 1.73 10.06 -2.32
N VAL A 107 0.79 10.42 -3.17
CA VAL A 107 -0.57 9.89 -3.16
C VAL A 107 -0.95 9.36 -4.54
N ALA A 108 -1.58 8.19 -4.58
CA ALA A 108 -2.10 7.60 -5.80
C ALA A 108 -3.19 8.50 -6.41
N SER A 109 -2.94 9.06 -7.60
CA SER A 109 -3.86 9.98 -8.28
C SER A 109 -5.15 9.28 -8.73
N TYR A 110 -5.09 7.97 -8.94
CA TYR A 110 -6.22 7.14 -9.35
C TYR A 110 -7.10 6.64 -8.19
N CYS A 111 -6.75 6.93 -6.91
CA CYS A 111 -7.60 6.57 -5.78
C CYS A 111 -8.86 7.46 -5.75
N PRO A 112 -10.08 6.91 -5.99
CA PRO A 112 -11.31 7.73 -6.01
C PRO A 112 -11.59 8.45 -4.69
N GLY A 113 -11.22 7.83 -3.57
CA GLY A 113 -11.40 8.42 -2.24
C GLY A 113 -10.55 9.66 -1.99
N MET A 114 -9.48 9.88 -2.77
CA MET A 114 -8.57 11.01 -2.62
C MET A 114 -8.87 12.16 -3.58
N GLN A 115 -9.62 11.93 -4.66
CA GLN A 115 -9.87 12.94 -5.69
C GLN A 115 -10.60 14.19 -5.17
N LYS A 116 -11.34 14.06 -4.08
CA LYS A 116 -12.05 15.18 -3.42
C LYS A 116 -11.17 16.10 -2.58
N TYR A 117 -9.90 15.71 -2.34
CA TYR A 117 -8.99 16.47 -1.50
C TYR A 117 -7.95 17.22 -2.35
N THR A 118 -7.69 18.47 -1.99
CA THR A 118 -6.55 19.23 -2.50
C THR A 118 -5.24 18.77 -1.88
N ASP A 119 -4.12 19.04 -2.53
CA ASP A 119 -2.80 18.72 -1.98
C ASP A 119 -2.54 19.42 -0.64
N ALA A 120 -3.04 20.65 -0.47
CA ALA A 120 -2.94 21.39 0.79
C ALA A 120 -3.70 20.67 1.93
N GLN A 121 -4.90 20.14 1.66
CA GLN A 121 -5.66 19.38 2.65
C GLN A 121 -4.96 18.07 3.02
N LEU A 122 -4.40 17.35 2.04
CA LEU A 122 -3.64 16.11 2.29
C LEU A 122 -2.34 16.40 3.03
N ARG A 123 -1.65 17.51 2.71
CA ARG A 123 -0.45 17.94 3.43
C ARG A 123 -0.76 18.26 4.89
N ASN A 124 -1.82 19.00 5.15
CA ASN A 124 -2.27 19.29 6.52
C ASN A 124 -2.63 18.01 7.29
N PHE A 125 -3.27 17.06 6.63
CA PHE A 125 -3.57 15.77 7.24
C PHE A 125 -2.29 14.98 7.60
N LEU A 126 -1.29 14.97 6.72
CA LEU A 126 0.00 14.33 6.97
C LEU A 126 0.78 15.01 8.10
N ALA A 127 0.72 16.33 8.18
CA ALA A 127 1.38 17.15 9.22
C ALA A 127 0.93 16.81 10.66
N ASP A 128 -0.27 16.23 10.82
CA ASP A 128 -0.81 15.76 12.12
C ASP A 128 -0.11 14.45 12.63
N GLY A 129 1.19 14.34 12.36
CA GLY A 129 2.08 13.28 12.84
C GLY A 129 2.22 12.08 11.90
N LEU A 130 1.38 11.93 10.88
CA LEU A 130 1.45 10.79 9.97
C LEU A 130 2.67 10.86 9.05
N ALA A 131 3.06 12.05 8.59
CA ALA A 131 4.27 12.21 7.78
C ALA A 131 5.52 11.73 8.52
N ALA A 132 5.67 12.12 9.79
CA ALA A 132 6.81 11.68 10.60
C ALA A 132 6.85 10.16 10.78
N GLN A 133 5.68 9.51 10.97
CA GLN A 133 5.59 8.05 11.06
C GLN A 133 5.98 7.37 9.75
N ILE A 134 5.50 7.89 8.61
CA ILE A 134 5.82 7.34 7.28
C ILE A 134 7.32 7.47 7.00
N LEU A 135 7.92 8.63 7.25
CA LEU A 135 9.33 8.87 6.99
C LEU A 135 10.23 8.00 7.88
N ALA A 136 9.93 7.92 9.17
CA ALA A 136 10.67 7.04 10.09
C ALA A 136 10.56 5.56 9.70
N TYR A 137 9.39 5.12 9.25
CA TYR A 137 9.21 3.76 8.75
C TYR A 137 10.02 3.51 7.47
N ALA A 138 10.03 4.46 6.53
CA ALA A 138 10.79 4.37 5.29
C ALA A 138 12.31 4.27 5.51
N GLU A 139 12.83 4.97 6.52
CA GLU A 139 14.25 4.88 6.91
C GLU A 139 14.60 3.51 7.52
N ALA A 140 13.72 2.97 8.35
CA ALA A 140 13.91 1.67 8.99
C ALA A 140 13.68 0.49 8.03
N HIS A 141 12.84 0.66 7.01
CA HIS A 141 12.40 -0.39 6.08
C HIS A 141 12.58 0.04 4.62
N PRO A 142 13.81 0.13 4.11
CA PRO A 142 14.07 0.65 2.76
C PRO A 142 13.43 -0.18 1.64
N ALA A 143 13.11 -1.45 1.86
CA ALA A 143 12.42 -2.31 0.90
C ALA A 143 10.98 -1.83 0.58
N HIS A 144 10.36 -1.07 1.49
CA HIS A 144 9.03 -0.49 1.29
C HIS A 144 9.04 0.80 0.46
N VAL A 145 10.23 1.40 0.25
CA VAL A 145 10.36 2.63 -0.54
C VAL A 145 10.40 2.29 -2.02
N LYS A 146 9.39 2.73 -2.76
CA LYS A 146 9.27 2.46 -4.19
C LYS A 146 10.03 3.51 -5.01
N ALA A 147 10.43 3.15 -6.23
CA ALA A 147 10.87 4.13 -7.22
C ALA A 147 9.69 5.04 -7.60
N TRP A 148 9.98 6.28 -7.99
CA TRP A 148 8.92 7.20 -8.41
C TRP A 148 8.17 6.70 -9.66
N ALA A 149 6.86 6.89 -9.65
CA ALA A 149 5.98 6.58 -10.77
C ALA A 149 5.01 7.76 -11.03
N PRO A 150 4.73 8.08 -12.32
CA PRO A 150 4.00 9.29 -12.69
C PRO A 150 2.53 9.31 -12.22
N GLU A 151 1.95 8.15 -11.92
CA GLU A 151 0.60 8.01 -11.38
C GLU A 151 0.46 8.52 -9.95
N TYR A 152 1.59 8.80 -9.31
CA TYR A 152 1.66 9.28 -7.94
C TYR A 152 2.11 10.75 -7.91
N ARG A 153 1.30 11.60 -7.27
CA ARG A 153 1.69 13.00 -7.08
C ARG A 153 2.33 13.19 -5.70
N VAL A 154 3.37 14.02 -5.66
CA VAL A 154 4.10 14.33 -4.42
C VAL A 154 3.24 15.24 -3.53
N ILE A 155 3.10 14.85 -2.25
CA ILE A 155 2.39 15.63 -1.23
C ILE A 155 3.35 16.16 -0.17
N TRP A 156 4.43 15.40 0.16
CA TRP A 156 5.37 15.76 1.23
C TRP A 156 6.81 15.52 0.82
#